data_e42ac950e6cb38f8541ddadae451ac39
#
_entry.id   e42ac950e6cb38f8541ddadae451ac39
#
_cell.length_a   1.000
_cell.length_b   1.000
_cell.length_c   1.000
_cell.angle_alpha   90.00
_cell.angle_beta   90.00
_cell.angle_gamma   90.00
#
_symmetry.space_group_name_H-M   'P 1'
#
loop_
_entity.id
_entity.type
_entity.pdbx_description
1 polymer ?
#
loop_
_entity_poly.entity_id
_entity_poly.type
_entity_poly.pdbx_seq_one_letter_code
_entity_poly.pdbx_strand_id
1 'polypeptide(L)'
;MDAAVETQSQTGWQHELYDLLRENGITQIAYVPDAGHSILIDRSLADPSVHSIALTTEEEGVALIAGADLGGTRAVLLMQSSGIGNCINMLSLIKGARFPFLTLVSMRGDFGEGNPW
;
A
#
# COMPACT_ATOMS: atom_id res chain seq x y z
N MET A 1 -0.17 25.24 -14.36
CA MET A 1 -0.64 23.98 -14.94
C MET A 1 -2.13 24.08 -15.13
N ASP A 2 -2.63 23.73 -16.28
CA ASP A 2 -4.05 23.89 -16.53
C ASP A 2 -4.89 22.70 -16.02
N ALA A 3 -6.19 22.91 -15.86
CA ALA A 3 -7.10 21.90 -15.33
C ALA A 3 -7.22 20.65 -16.20
N ALA A 4 -7.02 20.77 -17.50
CA ALA A 4 -7.08 19.64 -18.42
C ALA A 4 -5.92 18.66 -18.19
N VAL A 5 -4.72 19.16 -17.92
CA VAL A 5 -3.56 18.34 -17.61
C VAL A 5 -3.75 17.62 -16.27
N GLU A 6 -4.26 18.31 -15.27
CA GLU A 6 -4.55 17.72 -13.97
C GLU A 6 -5.60 16.62 -14.09
N THR A 7 -6.67 16.85 -14.85
CA THR A 7 -7.71 15.86 -15.07
C THR A 7 -7.16 14.60 -15.74
N GLN A 8 -6.30 14.78 -16.76
CA GLN A 8 -5.69 13.65 -17.47
C GLN A 8 -4.76 12.84 -16.54
N SER A 9 -4.00 13.52 -15.66
CA SER A 9 -3.10 12.83 -14.73
C SER A 9 -3.84 11.99 -13.68
N GLN A 10 -5.14 12.22 -13.48
CA GLN A 10 -5.97 11.47 -12.53
C GLN A 10 -6.79 10.35 -13.18
N THR A 11 -6.52 10.00 -14.44
CA THR A 11 -7.12 8.85 -15.09
C THR A 11 -6.23 7.62 -14.97
N GLY A 12 -6.83 6.45 -15.00
CA GLY A 12 -6.14 5.19 -14.92
C GLY A 12 -6.53 4.37 -13.69
N TRP A 13 -6.22 3.08 -13.74
CA TRP A 13 -6.64 2.13 -12.70
C TRP A 13 -6.01 2.43 -11.32
N GLN A 14 -4.82 3.00 -11.28
CA GLN A 14 -4.17 3.33 -10.01
C GLN A 14 -4.95 4.42 -9.26
N HIS A 15 -5.45 5.41 -9.98
CA HIS A 15 -6.28 6.46 -9.40
C HIS A 15 -7.63 5.92 -8.94
N GLU A 16 -8.26 5.06 -9.75
CA GLU A 16 -9.49 4.37 -9.36
C GLU A 16 -9.30 3.53 -8.11
N LEU A 17 -8.18 2.83 -8.03
CA LEU A 17 -7.84 2.01 -6.85
C LEU A 17 -7.66 2.87 -5.60
N TYR A 18 -6.95 4.00 -5.72
CA TYR A 18 -6.81 4.92 -4.59
C TYR A 18 -8.17 5.41 -4.08
N ASP A 19 -9.03 5.84 -5.01
CA ASP A 19 -10.37 6.31 -4.67
C ASP A 19 -11.18 5.21 -3.97
N LEU A 20 -11.09 3.98 -4.45
CA LEU A 20 -11.76 2.83 -3.85
C LEU A 20 -11.27 2.55 -2.43
N LEU A 21 -9.97 2.63 -2.19
CA LEU A 21 -9.40 2.48 -0.85
C LEU A 21 -9.96 3.55 0.10
N ARG A 22 -10.01 4.80 -0.36
CA ARG A 22 -10.54 5.91 0.45
C ARG A 22 -12.04 5.77 0.72
N GLU A 23 -12.82 5.36 -0.28
CA GLU A 23 -14.25 5.10 -0.11
C GLU A 23 -14.53 3.99 0.90
N ASN A 24 -13.61 3.06 1.06
CA ASN A 24 -13.70 1.97 2.03
C ASN A 24 -13.05 2.29 3.38
N GLY A 25 -12.74 3.54 3.62
CA GLY A 25 -12.27 4.00 4.93
C GLY A 25 -10.81 3.69 5.24
N ILE A 26 -9.99 3.40 4.25
CA ILE A 26 -8.54 3.26 4.45
C ILE A 26 -7.96 4.63 4.73
N THR A 27 -7.42 4.82 5.93
CA THR A 27 -6.85 6.09 6.38
C THR A 27 -5.36 6.00 6.71
N GLN A 28 -4.78 4.81 6.69
CA GLN A 28 -3.35 4.61 6.86
C GLN A 28 -2.81 3.79 5.69
N ILE A 29 -1.75 4.30 5.07
CA ILE A 29 -1.08 3.64 3.96
C ILE A 29 0.39 3.48 4.34
N ALA A 30 0.79 2.25 4.62
CA ALA A 30 2.17 1.88 4.91
C ALA A 30 2.82 1.31 3.65
N TYR A 31 4.07 1.65 3.40
CA TYR A 31 4.73 1.21 2.18
C TYR A 31 6.24 1.13 2.32
N VAL A 32 6.85 0.24 1.54
CA VAL A 32 8.25 0.32 1.19
C VAL A 32 8.29 0.92 -0.23
N PRO A 33 9.11 1.96 -0.48
CA PRO A 33 9.11 2.64 -1.78
C PRO A 33 9.28 1.67 -2.95
N ASP A 34 8.35 1.76 -3.91
CA ASP A 34 8.35 0.93 -5.10
C ASP A 34 7.68 1.67 -6.26
N ALA A 35 8.31 1.63 -7.43
CA ALA A 35 7.80 2.32 -8.60
C ALA A 35 6.41 1.83 -9.03
N GLY A 36 6.10 0.56 -8.80
CA GLY A 36 4.78 0.00 -9.12
C GLY A 36 3.64 0.61 -8.32
N HIS A 37 3.95 1.19 -7.15
CA HIS A 37 2.97 1.83 -6.28
C HIS A 37 3.09 3.36 -6.26
N SER A 38 3.87 3.95 -7.16
CA SER A 38 4.20 5.38 -7.09
C SER A 38 2.97 6.28 -7.04
N ILE A 39 1.94 6.00 -7.83
CA ILE A 39 0.72 6.82 -7.86
C ILE A 39 -0.02 6.74 -6.51
N LEU A 40 -0.15 5.56 -5.95
CA LEU A 40 -0.80 5.38 -4.65
C LEU A 40 -0.02 6.10 -3.54
N ILE A 41 1.30 5.97 -3.56
CA ILE A 41 2.18 6.61 -2.57
C ILE A 41 2.08 8.14 -2.69
N ASP A 42 2.22 8.66 -3.91
CA ASP A 42 2.18 10.11 -4.13
C ASP A 42 0.83 10.71 -3.72
N ARG A 43 -0.26 10.05 -4.06
CA ARG A 43 -1.59 10.52 -3.66
C ARG A 43 -1.78 10.47 -2.15
N SER A 44 -1.27 9.43 -1.49
CA SER A 44 -1.35 9.33 -0.03
C SER A 44 -0.56 10.44 0.68
N LEU A 45 0.61 10.77 0.15
CA LEU A 45 1.44 11.85 0.69
C LEU A 45 0.79 13.22 0.52
N ALA A 46 0.02 13.40 -0.55
CA ALA A 46 -0.68 14.65 -0.84
C ALA A 46 -2.03 14.77 -0.11
N ASP A 47 -2.56 13.68 0.43
CA ASP A 47 -3.89 13.65 1.07
C ASP A 47 -3.77 13.92 2.57
N PRO A 48 -4.25 15.07 3.08
CA PRO A 48 -4.13 15.40 4.49
C PRO A 48 -4.98 14.52 5.41
N SER A 49 -5.93 13.76 4.87
CA SER A 49 -6.77 12.84 5.64
C SER A 49 -6.20 11.42 5.71
N VAL A 50 -5.05 11.18 5.11
CA VAL A 50 -4.36 9.88 5.10
C VAL A 50 -3.04 9.99 5.85
N HIS A 51 -2.78 9.04 6.73
CA HIS A 51 -1.50 8.88 7.37
C HIS A 51 -0.63 7.96 6.50
N SER A 52 0.36 8.53 5.82
CA SER A 52 1.26 7.84 4.91
C SER A 52 2.57 7.54 5.65
N ILE A 53 2.97 6.28 5.68
CA ILE A 53 4.08 5.81 6.51
C ILE A 53 5.08 5.03 5.65
N ALA A 54 6.29 5.58 5.47
CA ALA A 54 7.38 4.88 4.82
C ALA A 54 8.02 3.91 5.82
N LEU A 55 8.13 2.65 5.44
CA LEU A 55 8.69 1.59 6.26
C LEU A 55 10.16 1.34 5.93
N THR A 56 10.89 0.78 6.88
CA THR A 56 12.25 0.28 6.67
C THR A 56 12.21 -1.08 5.97
N THR A 57 11.33 -1.96 6.43
CA THR A 57 11.13 -3.29 5.86
C THR A 57 9.64 -3.66 5.89
N GLU A 58 9.25 -4.60 5.06
CA GLU A 58 7.85 -4.96 4.82
C GLU A 58 7.16 -5.54 6.06
N GLU A 59 7.87 -6.31 6.88
CA GLU A 59 7.28 -6.92 8.06
C GLU A 59 6.80 -5.91 9.10
N GLU A 60 7.39 -4.71 9.13
CA GLU A 60 6.89 -3.62 9.98
C GLU A 60 5.44 -3.26 9.61
N GLY A 61 5.12 -3.36 8.33
CA GLY A 61 3.77 -3.07 7.83
C GLY A 61 2.72 -4.03 8.36
N VAL A 62 3.06 -5.29 8.54
CA VAL A 62 2.14 -6.28 9.10
C VAL A 62 1.78 -5.90 10.54
N ALA A 63 2.79 -5.56 11.34
CA ALA A 63 2.59 -5.12 12.73
C ALA A 63 1.81 -3.79 12.79
N LEU A 64 2.11 -2.87 11.86
CA LEU A 64 1.42 -1.58 11.78
C LEU A 64 -0.09 -1.77 11.50
N ILE A 65 -0.44 -2.66 10.57
CA ILE A 65 -1.84 -2.95 10.25
C ILE A 65 -2.55 -3.56 11.46
N ALA A 66 -1.90 -4.47 12.17
CA ALA A 66 -2.44 -5.03 13.41
C ALA A 66 -2.73 -3.94 14.44
N GLY A 67 -1.77 -3.03 14.64
CA GLY A 67 -1.94 -1.90 15.55
C GLY A 67 -3.04 -0.93 15.12
N ALA A 68 -3.14 -0.66 13.81
CA ALA A 68 -4.20 0.17 13.26
C ALA A 68 -5.58 -0.42 13.56
N ASP A 69 -5.74 -1.73 13.35
CA ASP A 69 -7.00 -2.41 13.65
C ASP A 69 -7.35 -2.31 15.14
N LEU A 70 -6.39 -2.56 16.03
CA LEU A 70 -6.59 -2.38 17.46
C LEU A 70 -6.99 -0.96 17.83
N GLY A 71 -6.46 0.02 17.12
CA GLY A 71 -6.78 1.44 17.31
C GLY A 71 -8.07 1.89 16.62
N GLY A 72 -8.75 1.01 15.90
CA GLY A 72 -10.02 1.32 15.22
C GLY A 72 -9.86 2.00 13.88
N THR A 73 -8.69 1.90 13.23
CA THR A 73 -8.44 2.44 11.90
C THR A 73 -8.15 1.32 10.90
N ARG A 74 -8.39 1.62 9.61
CA ARG A 74 -8.13 0.67 8.53
C ARG A 74 -6.89 1.09 7.76
N ALA A 75 -6.02 0.13 7.49
CA ALA A 75 -4.75 0.36 6.83
C ALA A 75 -4.55 -0.61 5.67
N VAL A 76 -3.67 -0.22 4.75
CA VAL A 76 -3.20 -1.08 3.66
C VAL A 76 -1.67 -1.04 3.63
N LEU A 77 -1.06 -2.17 3.28
CA LEU A 77 0.38 -2.29 3.06
C LEU A 77 0.65 -2.38 1.57
N LEU A 78 1.52 -1.51 1.07
CA LEU A 78 1.99 -1.55 -0.31
C LEU A 78 3.41 -2.11 -0.32
N MET A 79 3.63 -3.18 -1.06
CA MET A 79 4.96 -3.80 -1.16
C MET A 79 5.18 -4.44 -2.52
N GLN A 80 6.44 -4.69 -2.83
CA GLN A 80 6.83 -5.49 -3.98
C GLN A 80 6.77 -6.98 -3.62
N SER A 81 6.69 -7.84 -4.64
CA SER A 81 6.62 -9.30 -4.43
C SER A 81 7.83 -9.86 -3.66
N SER A 82 9.02 -9.29 -3.82
CA SER A 82 10.19 -9.68 -3.03
C SER A 82 10.01 -9.40 -1.53
N GLY A 83 9.20 -8.41 -1.18
CA GLY A 83 8.93 -8.05 0.21
C GLY A 83 8.12 -9.09 0.97
N ILE A 84 7.37 -9.93 0.25
CA ILE A 84 6.60 -11.02 0.88
C ILE A 84 7.53 -11.95 1.66
N GLY A 85 8.71 -12.23 1.14
CA GLY A 85 9.70 -13.05 1.83
C GLY A 85 10.07 -12.53 3.21
N ASN A 86 10.12 -11.22 3.38
CA ASN A 86 10.39 -10.59 4.68
C ASN A 86 9.21 -10.74 5.65
N CYS A 87 8.02 -11.03 5.16
CA CYS A 87 6.80 -11.08 5.97
C CYS A 87 6.43 -12.47 6.46
N ILE A 88 7.09 -13.54 6.00
CA ILE A 88 6.64 -14.92 6.20
C ILE A 88 6.29 -15.21 7.67
N ASN A 89 7.19 -14.87 8.58
CA ASN A 89 6.95 -15.09 10.01
C ASN A 89 5.82 -14.19 10.54
N MET A 90 5.86 -12.91 10.20
CA MET A 90 4.88 -11.95 10.70
C MET A 90 3.46 -12.20 10.20
N LEU A 91 3.30 -12.80 9.03
CA LEU A 91 1.98 -13.15 8.48
C LEU A 91 1.23 -14.15 9.38
N SER A 92 1.93 -14.87 10.24
CA SER A 92 1.29 -15.75 11.24
C SER A 92 0.40 -14.98 12.21
N LEU A 93 0.66 -13.70 12.44
CA LEU A 93 -0.16 -12.84 13.28
C LEU A 93 -1.59 -12.69 12.78
N ILE A 94 -1.78 -12.73 11.46
CA ILE A 94 -3.11 -12.59 10.85
C ILE A 94 -4.03 -13.69 11.38
N LYS A 95 -3.53 -14.93 11.37
CA LYS A 95 -4.28 -16.06 11.90
C LYS A 95 -4.33 -16.08 13.44
N GLY A 96 -3.20 -15.83 14.08
CA GLY A 96 -3.07 -15.91 15.54
C GLY A 96 -3.86 -14.82 16.26
N ALA A 97 -3.81 -13.60 15.76
CA ALA A 97 -4.49 -12.45 16.36
C ALA A 97 -5.83 -12.10 15.67
N ARG A 98 -6.15 -12.75 14.56
CA ARG A 98 -7.43 -12.61 13.84
C ARG A 98 -7.79 -11.17 13.51
N PHE A 99 -6.85 -10.43 12.93
CA PHE A 99 -7.13 -9.09 12.43
C PHE A 99 -7.25 -9.10 10.90
N PRO A 100 -8.02 -8.15 10.31
CA PRO A 100 -8.09 -8.02 8.86
C PRO A 100 -6.78 -7.49 8.31
N PHE A 101 -6.36 -8.02 7.16
CA PHE A 101 -5.11 -7.63 6.53
C PHE A 101 -5.32 -7.44 5.03
N LEU A 102 -5.00 -6.26 4.55
CA LEU A 102 -5.01 -5.94 3.13
C LEU A 102 -3.62 -5.49 2.70
N THR A 103 -3.10 -6.13 1.67
CA THR A 103 -1.86 -5.71 1.03
C THR A 103 -2.02 -5.71 -0.47
N LEU A 104 -1.40 -4.73 -1.12
CA LEU A 104 -1.29 -4.67 -2.57
C LEU A 104 0.15 -4.94 -2.93
N VAL A 105 0.36 -5.92 -3.79
CA VAL A 105 1.69 -6.43 -4.12
C VAL A 105 1.98 -6.16 -5.60
N SER A 106 3.03 -5.39 -5.87
CA SER A 106 3.51 -5.22 -7.25
C SER A 106 4.37 -6.42 -7.61
N MET A 107 3.94 -7.14 -8.66
CA MET A 107 4.63 -8.37 -9.09
C MET A 107 5.87 -8.06 -9.90
N ARG A 108 6.91 -8.84 -9.67
CA ARG A 108 8.15 -8.81 -10.45
C ARG A 108 8.41 -10.19 -11.03
N GLY A 109 9.10 -10.23 -12.18
CA GLY A 109 9.50 -11.48 -12.81
C GLY A 109 8.45 -12.15 -13.67
N ASP A 110 7.22 -11.60 -13.74
CA ASP A 110 6.14 -12.19 -14.52
C ASP A 110 6.12 -11.73 -15.98
N PHE A 111 6.65 -10.54 -16.26
CA PHE A 111 6.52 -9.90 -17.57
C PHE A 111 7.87 -9.59 -18.23
N GLY A 112 8.95 -10.22 -17.78
CA GLY A 112 10.28 -10.03 -18.36
C GLY A 112 10.93 -8.69 -18.03
N GLU A 113 10.60 -8.11 -16.88
CA GLU A 113 11.22 -6.87 -16.42
C GLU A 113 12.72 -7.02 -16.22
N GLY A 114 13.47 -5.92 -16.38
CA GLY A 114 14.91 -5.89 -16.13
C GLY A 114 15.32 -6.16 -14.68
N ASN A 115 14.38 -6.02 -13.76
CA ASN A 115 14.55 -6.32 -12.33
C ASN A 115 13.47 -7.32 -11.90
N PRO A 116 13.74 -8.65 -12.00
CA PRO A 116 12.71 -9.67 -11.82
C PRO A 116 12.42 -10.10 -10.38
N TRP A 117 13.11 -9.53 -9.40
CA TRP A 117 12.96 -9.94 -7.99
C TRP A 117 12.46 -8.85 -7.06
#